data_6c1fbc7001e4d9ae693f08f1b3e32226
#
_entry.id   6c1fbc7001e4d9ae693f08f1b3e32226
#
_cell.length_a   1.000
_cell.length_b   1.000
_cell.length_c   1.000
_cell.angle_alpha   90.00
_cell.angle_beta   90.00
_cell.angle_gamma   90.00
#
_symmetry.space_group_name_H-M   'P 1'
#
loop_
_entity.id
_entity.type
_entity.pdbx_description
1 polymer ?
#
loop_
_entity_poly.entity_id
_entity_poly.type
_entity_poly.pdbx_seq_one_letter_code
_entity_poly.pdbx_strand_id
1 'polypeptide(L)'
;MRGLAERRLQHYPERGPRYWYLALVVLVTIVLYYQLYVQYAVSTAVIAEYHMTFMYFVYISVAANAVGAFASLAAGLADRWGRANIVVYGLLVVGVLTTFALPNAPGKLSYLLVYSAIALVEGMILVATPALIRDFSPQLGRASAMGYWTMGPVIGSLVVTGVTSRTYGTSATWQDEIRYAGISGLVLFVVAFVGLRELAPALRDQIMVSLRDRALVEARAQGIDTEAALKGQWRQMLRFDVIGSAVAVALFLLLYYAAVGNFVVYFATTFGYTTQRANALLNWYWGANAVSLVVAGLLSDRLQVRKPFMLGGALGTIGFTLAFTLRATEPDTGYYTFAFIVAGIGVTSGFAYSPWMASFTETVERHNPAATATGLAIWGWIVRITVALSAAFLPLVVNTVTPIVEHGAEVKQASVQAADALAITRAHPKVFAELGRYAPDEVPPALLKQAVREVGAQDLATVQKAAPQLEILREHGAEVQKASADNPGKWQIWWWVSLAGQVLFVPFVFLMSGRWRPRDARRDLREHEEAVARQVAGMRRADSQEGAPA
;
A
#
# COMPACT_ATOMS: atom_id res chain seq x y z
N MET A 1 26.42 -21.37 -21.81
CA MET A 1 25.00 -21.01 -21.64
C MET A 1 24.25 -21.89 -20.64
N ARG A 2 24.58 -23.20 -20.44
CA ARG A 2 23.94 -24.04 -19.40
C ARG A 2 24.02 -23.44 -17.99
N GLY A 3 25.14 -22.83 -17.56
CA GLY A 3 25.31 -22.24 -16.22
C GLY A 3 24.48 -20.99 -15.92
N LEU A 4 23.95 -20.26 -16.92
CA LEU A 4 23.07 -19.11 -16.72
C LEU A 4 21.59 -19.53 -16.57
N ALA A 5 21.22 -20.70 -17.13
CA ALA A 5 19.89 -21.28 -16.99
C ALA A 5 19.75 -22.06 -15.65
N GLU A 6 20.84 -22.64 -15.16
CA GLU A 6 20.88 -23.45 -13.95
C GLU A 6 21.27 -22.56 -12.73
N ARG A 7 20.27 -21.89 -12.13
CA ARG A 7 20.45 -20.92 -11.04
C ARG A 7 20.56 -21.55 -9.66
N ARG A 8 20.83 -22.85 -9.57
CA ARG A 8 20.84 -23.61 -8.33
C ARG A 8 22.23 -23.68 -7.73
N LEU A 9 22.34 -23.31 -6.45
CA LEU A 9 23.55 -23.44 -5.65
C LEU A 9 23.55 -24.80 -4.98
N GLN A 10 24.63 -25.57 -5.17
CA GLN A 10 24.82 -26.89 -4.56
C GLN A 10 25.37 -26.80 -3.14
N HIS A 11 25.96 -25.66 -2.78
CA HIS A 11 26.53 -25.39 -1.46
C HIS A 11 25.98 -24.08 -0.91
N TYR A 12 25.88 -23.99 0.42
CA TYR A 12 25.42 -22.78 1.07
C TYR A 12 26.43 -21.65 0.84
N PRO A 13 26.01 -20.48 0.35
CA PRO A 13 26.94 -19.43 -0.02
C PRO A 13 27.62 -18.80 1.18
N GLU A 14 28.85 -18.33 0.98
CA GLU A 14 29.60 -17.54 1.95
C GLU A 14 28.91 -16.21 2.29
N ARG A 15 29.42 -15.49 3.30
CA ARG A 15 28.77 -14.24 3.78
C ARG A 15 28.58 -13.19 2.69
N GLY A 16 29.60 -12.92 1.85
CA GLY A 16 29.54 -11.89 0.80
C GLY A 16 28.44 -12.15 -0.24
N PRO A 17 28.48 -13.28 -0.98
CA PRO A 17 27.44 -13.63 -1.93
C PRO A 17 26.02 -13.71 -1.32
N ARG A 18 25.93 -14.16 -0.06
CA ARG A 18 24.65 -14.22 0.66
C ARG A 18 24.02 -12.85 0.89
N TYR A 19 24.80 -11.86 1.34
CA TYR A 19 24.31 -10.49 1.48
C TYR A 19 23.93 -9.88 0.15
N TRP A 20 24.64 -10.21 -0.93
CA TRP A 20 24.28 -9.80 -2.29
C TRP A 20 22.91 -10.35 -2.70
N TYR A 21 22.64 -11.64 -2.50
CA TYR A 21 21.32 -12.22 -2.83
C TYR A 21 20.22 -11.59 -1.98
N LEU A 22 20.44 -11.37 -0.68
CA LEU A 22 19.47 -10.69 0.18
C LEU A 22 19.18 -9.27 -0.28
N ALA A 23 20.21 -8.48 -0.56
CA ALA A 23 20.08 -7.11 -1.03
C ALA A 23 19.33 -7.06 -2.37
N LEU A 24 19.65 -7.99 -3.28
CA LEU A 24 18.99 -8.07 -4.58
C LEU A 24 17.50 -8.41 -4.45
N VAL A 25 17.13 -9.36 -3.58
CA VAL A 25 15.72 -9.70 -3.33
C VAL A 25 14.96 -8.53 -2.69
N VAL A 26 15.58 -7.79 -1.77
CA VAL A 26 14.97 -6.57 -1.19
C VAL A 26 14.77 -5.51 -2.26
N LEU A 27 15.77 -5.29 -3.12
CA LEU A 27 15.66 -4.33 -4.24
C LEU A 27 14.57 -4.74 -5.24
N VAL A 28 14.44 -6.04 -5.54
CA VAL A 28 13.34 -6.58 -6.35
C VAL A 28 11.99 -6.20 -5.73
N THR A 29 11.84 -6.37 -4.42
CA THR A 29 10.59 -6.04 -3.73
C THR A 29 10.27 -4.55 -3.81
N ILE A 30 11.27 -3.67 -3.65
CA ILE A 30 11.11 -2.22 -3.78
C ILE A 30 10.62 -1.84 -5.18
N VAL A 31 11.25 -2.39 -6.23
CA VAL A 31 10.90 -2.09 -7.62
C VAL A 31 9.52 -2.65 -7.99
N LEU A 32 9.14 -3.84 -7.48
CA LEU A 32 7.80 -4.36 -7.65
C LEU A 32 6.73 -3.43 -7.06
N TYR A 33 6.94 -2.92 -5.85
CA TYR A 33 6.01 -1.95 -5.27
C TYR A 33 6.05 -0.59 -5.98
N TYR A 34 7.17 -0.20 -6.59
CA TYR A 34 7.21 0.96 -7.48
C TYR A 34 6.28 0.73 -8.69
N GLN A 35 6.37 -0.42 -9.36
CA GLN A 35 5.53 -0.77 -10.51
C GLN A 35 4.05 -0.88 -10.14
N LEU A 36 3.73 -1.46 -8.98
CA LEU A 36 2.36 -1.64 -8.50
C LEU A 36 1.71 -0.31 -8.11
N TYR A 37 2.47 0.61 -7.52
CA TYR A 37 1.90 1.81 -6.90
C TYR A 37 1.96 3.06 -7.78
N VAL A 38 2.74 3.08 -8.88
CA VAL A 38 2.87 4.24 -9.75
C VAL A 38 1.54 4.74 -10.32
N GLN A 39 0.59 3.85 -10.62
CA GLN A 39 -0.74 4.24 -11.11
C GLN A 39 -1.51 5.13 -10.12
N TYR A 40 -1.30 4.94 -8.81
CA TYR A 40 -1.98 5.77 -7.80
C TYR A 40 -1.41 7.18 -7.73
N ALA A 41 -0.11 7.33 -8.02
CA ALA A 41 0.53 8.63 -8.05
C ALA A 41 0.07 9.51 -9.22
N VAL A 42 -0.42 8.89 -10.30
CA VAL A 42 -0.96 9.58 -11.49
C VAL A 42 -2.47 9.32 -11.67
N SER A 43 -3.14 8.89 -10.62
CA SER A 43 -4.53 8.42 -10.63
C SER A 43 -5.52 9.42 -11.24
N THR A 44 -5.41 10.71 -10.92
CA THR A 44 -6.29 11.75 -11.47
C THR A 44 -6.19 11.86 -12.99
N ALA A 45 -4.98 11.72 -13.54
CA ALA A 45 -4.77 11.76 -14.98
C ALA A 45 -5.29 10.50 -15.68
N VAL A 46 -5.09 9.32 -15.09
CA VAL A 46 -5.60 8.05 -15.62
C VAL A 46 -7.14 8.03 -15.61
N ILE A 47 -7.76 8.51 -14.53
CA ILE A 47 -9.22 8.61 -14.43
C ILE A 47 -9.77 9.53 -15.52
N ALA A 48 -9.17 10.71 -15.70
CA ALA A 48 -9.58 11.68 -16.70
C ALA A 48 -9.38 11.17 -18.13
N GLU A 49 -8.23 10.57 -18.46
CA GLU A 49 -7.91 10.07 -19.79
C GLU A 49 -8.92 9.04 -20.31
N TYR A 50 -9.32 8.11 -19.44
CA TYR A 50 -10.22 7.01 -19.81
C TYR A 50 -11.70 7.30 -19.45
N HIS A 51 -12.03 8.51 -18.99
CA HIS A 51 -13.38 8.86 -18.52
C HIS A 51 -13.94 7.81 -17.54
N MET A 52 -13.09 7.43 -16.56
CA MET A 52 -13.46 6.45 -15.55
C MET A 52 -14.18 7.14 -14.39
N THR A 53 -15.18 6.46 -13.82
CA THR A 53 -15.64 6.85 -12.48
C THR A 53 -14.57 6.52 -11.44
N PHE A 54 -14.53 7.26 -10.35
CA PHE A 54 -13.62 6.95 -9.22
C PHE A 54 -13.85 5.52 -8.70
N MET A 55 -15.11 5.09 -8.63
CA MET A 55 -15.48 3.72 -8.28
C MET A 55 -14.84 2.69 -9.23
N TYR A 56 -14.88 2.92 -10.55
CA TYR A 56 -14.29 2.01 -11.53
C TYR A 56 -12.76 1.90 -11.33
N PHE A 57 -12.09 3.03 -11.14
CA PHE A 57 -10.63 3.06 -10.90
C PHE A 57 -10.24 2.29 -9.62
N VAL A 58 -10.99 2.48 -8.53
CA VAL A 58 -10.73 1.74 -7.29
C VAL A 58 -11.01 0.25 -7.48
N TYR A 59 -12.06 -0.12 -8.20
CA TYR A 59 -12.37 -1.54 -8.47
C TYR A 59 -11.39 -2.22 -9.41
N ILE A 60 -10.67 -1.49 -10.27
CA ILE A 60 -9.48 -2.03 -10.97
C ILE A 60 -8.50 -2.59 -9.94
N SER A 61 -8.22 -1.83 -8.89
CA SER A 61 -7.31 -2.24 -7.82
C SER A 61 -7.83 -3.43 -7.03
N VAL A 62 -9.14 -3.47 -6.74
CA VAL A 62 -9.79 -4.62 -6.06
C VAL A 62 -9.68 -5.88 -6.90
N ALA A 63 -10.00 -5.79 -8.20
CA ALA A 63 -9.92 -6.91 -9.13
C ALA A 63 -8.48 -7.42 -9.27
N ALA A 64 -7.51 -6.50 -9.42
CA ALA A 64 -6.09 -6.83 -9.52
C ALA A 64 -5.57 -7.51 -8.24
N ASN A 65 -5.94 -7.00 -7.06
CA ASN A 65 -5.57 -7.63 -5.79
C ASN A 65 -6.20 -9.02 -5.62
N ALA A 66 -7.45 -9.22 -6.05
CA ALA A 66 -8.09 -10.53 -6.05
C ALA A 66 -7.35 -11.52 -6.95
N VAL A 67 -7.03 -11.12 -8.18
CA VAL A 67 -6.25 -11.92 -9.14
C VAL A 67 -4.86 -12.23 -8.57
N GLY A 68 -4.17 -11.25 -8.00
CA GLY A 68 -2.87 -11.43 -7.33
C GLY A 68 -2.93 -12.37 -6.12
N ALA A 69 -4.05 -12.37 -5.38
CA ALA A 69 -4.27 -13.30 -4.28
C ALA A 69 -4.41 -14.74 -4.79
N PHE A 70 -5.12 -14.99 -5.88
CA PHE A 70 -5.17 -16.30 -6.54
C PHE A 70 -3.78 -16.75 -7.02
N ALA A 71 -2.98 -15.84 -7.57
CA ALA A 71 -1.60 -16.15 -7.96
C ALA A 71 -0.75 -16.61 -6.78
N SER A 72 -0.99 -16.08 -5.58
CA SER A 72 -0.26 -16.50 -4.37
C SER A 72 -0.58 -17.94 -3.95
N LEU A 73 -1.75 -18.49 -4.32
CA LEU A 73 -2.07 -19.90 -4.12
C LEU A 73 -1.24 -20.83 -5.03
N ALA A 74 -0.70 -20.29 -6.12
CA ALA A 74 0.24 -21.00 -7.00
C ALA A 74 1.67 -21.10 -6.41
N ALA A 75 1.85 -20.89 -5.09
CA ALA A 75 3.14 -21.01 -4.40
C ALA A 75 3.85 -22.36 -4.67
N GLY A 76 3.09 -23.44 -4.87
CA GLY A 76 3.63 -24.74 -5.28
C GLY A 76 4.32 -24.73 -6.65
N LEU A 77 4.01 -23.78 -7.53
CA LEU A 77 4.71 -23.55 -8.80
C LEU A 77 6.13 -23.00 -8.55
N ALA A 78 6.32 -22.18 -7.53
CA ALA A 78 7.63 -21.64 -7.16
C ALA A 78 8.63 -22.75 -6.77
N ASP A 79 8.14 -23.80 -6.14
CA ASP A 79 9.00 -24.94 -5.78
C ASP A 79 9.32 -25.84 -7.00
N ARG A 80 8.43 -25.91 -7.99
CA ARG A 80 8.64 -26.68 -9.24
C ARG A 80 9.50 -25.94 -10.26
N TRP A 81 9.22 -24.67 -10.50
CA TRP A 81 9.90 -23.86 -11.54
C TRP A 81 11.18 -23.18 -11.02
N GLY A 82 11.37 -23.14 -9.69
CA GLY A 82 12.43 -22.43 -9.01
C GLY A 82 12.04 -21.02 -8.62
N ARG A 83 12.32 -20.66 -7.37
CA ARG A 83 11.98 -19.35 -6.79
C ARG A 83 12.68 -18.20 -7.50
N ALA A 84 13.98 -18.38 -7.81
CA ALA A 84 14.77 -17.38 -8.54
C ALA A 84 14.27 -17.21 -9.97
N ASN A 85 13.81 -18.29 -10.64
CA ASN A 85 13.27 -18.21 -11.99
C ASN A 85 11.95 -17.44 -12.03
N ILE A 86 11.03 -17.67 -11.07
CA ILE A 86 9.77 -16.92 -10.98
C ILE A 86 10.06 -15.44 -10.81
N VAL A 87 10.99 -15.07 -9.91
CA VAL A 87 11.36 -13.67 -9.70
C VAL A 87 11.92 -13.05 -10.98
N VAL A 88 12.86 -13.72 -11.62
CA VAL A 88 13.56 -13.17 -12.79
C VAL A 88 12.65 -13.03 -13.99
N TYR A 89 11.95 -14.12 -14.39
CA TYR A 89 11.06 -14.07 -15.54
C TYR A 89 9.79 -13.26 -15.26
N GLY A 90 9.35 -13.25 -14.00
CA GLY A 90 8.27 -12.38 -13.56
C GLY A 90 8.62 -10.90 -13.72
N LEU A 91 9.84 -10.47 -13.31
CA LEU A 91 10.32 -9.10 -13.54
C LEU A 91 10.35 -8.72 -15.02
N LEU A 92 10.72 -9.66 -15.91
CA LEU A 92 10.66 -9.42 -17.34
C LEU A 92 9.24 -9.16 -17.81
N VAL A 93 8.30 -10.05 -17.43
CA VAL A 93 6.90 -9.94 -17.85
C VAL A 93 6.26 -8.67 -17.30
N VAL A 94 6.40 -8.42 -16.00
CA VAL A 94 5.87 -7.19 -15.37
C VAL A 94 6.51 -5.95 -15.98
N GLY A 95 7.84 -5.94 -16.16
CA GLY A 95 8.55 -4.82 -16.78
C GLY A 95 8.07 -4.52 -18.20
N VAL A 96 7.86 -5.55 -19.04
CA VAL A 96 7.34 -5.39 -20.40
C VAL A 96 5.89 -4.88 -20.39
N LEU A 97 5.03 -5.48 -19.59
CA LEU A 97 3.62 -5.06 -19.50
C LEU A 97 3.49 -3.63 -18.99
N THR A 98 4.27 -3.25 -17.96
CA THR A 98 4.24 -1.91 -17.38
C THR A 98 4.87 -0.87 -18.31
N THR A 99 5.91 -1.22 -19.08
CA THR A 99 6.57 -0.27 -20.00
C THR A 99 5.76 -0.05 -21.28
N PHE A 100 5.20 -1.12 -21.86
CA PHE A 100 4.65 -1.05 -23.21
C PHE A 100 3.13 -1.25 -23.27
N ALA A 101 2.55 -2.14 -22.46
CA ALA A 101 1.14 -2.47 -22.58
C ALA A 101 0.25 -1.51 -21.79
N LEU A 102 0.56 -1.24 -20.52
CA LEU A 102 -0.29 -0.46 -19.64
C LEU A 102 -0.41 1.01 -20.08
N PRO A 103 0.68 1.74 -20.45
CA PRO A 103 0.58 3.13 -20.90
C PRO A 103 -0.10 3.31 -22.27
N ASN A 104 -0.19 2.25 -23.06
CA ASN A 104 -0.77 2.25 -24.39
C ASN A 104 -2.09 1.48 -24.46
N ALA A 105 -2.74 1.22 -23.32
CA ALA A 105 -4.03 0.54 -23.29
C ALA A 105 -5.10 1.37 -24.04
N PRO A 106 -5.84 0.79 -25.00
CA PRO A 106 -6.76 1.57 -25.85
C PRO A 106 -8.06 1.98 -25.14
N GLY A 107 -8.30 1.55 -23.92
CA GLY A 107 -9.48 1.90 -23.15
C GLY A 107 -9.50 1.32 -21.74
N LYS A 108 -10.48 1.70 -20.93
CA LYS A 108 -10.57 1.32 -19.51
C LYS A 108 -10.61 -0.18 -19.24
N LEU A 109 -11.23 -0.98 -20.14
CA LEU A 109 -11.27 -2.44 -19.99
C LEU A 109 -9.89 -3.07 -20.25
N SER A 110 -9.20 -2.64 -21.30
CA SER A 110 -7.84 -3.13 -21.59
C SER A 110 -6.86 -2.69 -20.51
N TYR A 111 -7.00 -1.50 -19.96
CA TYR A 111 -6.23 -1.06 -18.80
C TYR A 111 -6.45 -1.99 -17.58
N LEU A 112 -7.72 -2.30 -17.24
CA LEU A 112 -8.08 -3.28 -16.21
C LEU A 112 -7.41 -4.64 -16.44
N LEU A 113 -7.51 -5.18 -17.68
CA LEU A 113 -6.99 -6.51 -18.01
C LEU A 113 -5.46 -6.55 -17.91
N VAL A 114 -4.77 -5.55 -18.46
CA VAL A 114 -3.30 -5.46 -18.40
C VAL A 114 -2.84 -5.30 -16.96
N TYR A 115 -3.47 -4.42 -16.18
CA TYR A 115 -3.11 -4.22 -14.79
C TYR A 115 -3.38 -5.48 -13.94
N SER A 116 -4.46 -6.20 -14.20
CA SER A 116 -4.74 -7.49 -13.56
C SER A 116 -3.71 -8.56 -13.91
N ALA A 117 -3.23 -8.59 -15.16
CA ALA A 117 -2.15 -9.49 -15.58
C ALA A 117 -0.81 -9.15 -14.88
N ILE A 118 -0.50 -7.87 -14.72
CA ILE A 118 0.65 -7.41 -13.94
C ILE A 118 0.51 -7.92 -12.48
N ALA A 119 -0.62 -7.67 -11.84
CA ALA A 119 -0.87 -8.09 -10.45
C ALA A 119 -0.83 -9.62 -10.25
N LEU A 120 -1.24 -10.40 -11.27
CA LEU A 120 -1.12 -11.86 -11.26
C LEU A 120 0.35 -12.29 -11.12
N VAL A 121 1.21 -11.75 -11.97
CA VAL A 121 2.64 -12.10 -11.99
C VAL A 121 3.34 -11.57 -10.75
N GLU A 122 3.03 -10.35 -10.32
CA GLU A 122 3.55 -9.77 -9.06
C GLU A 122 3.15 -10.60 -7.85
N GLY A 123 1.92 -11.11 -7.81
CA GLY A 123 1.47 -12.01 -6.75
C GLY A 123 2.35 -13.25 -6.62
N MET A 124 2.78 -13.85 -7.75
CA MET A 124 3.72 -14.97 -7.75
C MET A 124 5.11 -14.57 -7.25
N ILE A 125 5.63 -13.41 -7.67
CA ILE A 125 6.95 -12.92 -7.25
C ILE A 125 6.94 -12.61 -5.75
N LEU A 126 5.88 -11.99 -5.23
CA LEU A 126 5.74 -11.63 -3.82
C LEU A 126 5.65 -12.86 -2.90
N VAL A 127 5.32 -14.03 -3.41
CA VAL A 127 5.43 -15.30 -2.66
C VAL A 127 6.85 -15.86 -2.71
N ALA A 128 7.53 -15.73 -3.85
CA ALA A 128 8.87 -16.26 -4.05
C ALA A 128 9.95 -15.45 -3.28
N THR A 129 9.79 -14.12 -3.18
CA THR A 129 10.79 -13.23 -2.55
C THR A 129 11.00 -13.50 -1.06
N PRO A 130 9.99 -13.61 -0.17
CA PRO A 130 10.23 -13.94 1.24
C PRO A 130 10.78 -15.35 1.42
N ALA A 131 10.45 -16.27 0.52
CA ALA A 131 11.03 -17.60 0.54
C ALA A 131 12.54 -17.57 0.24
N LEU A 132 12.98 -16.77 -0.74
CA LEU A 132 14.41 -16.54 -1.02
C LEU A 132 15.13 -15.84 0.14
N ILE A 133 14.49 -14.85 0.78
CA ILE A 133 15.05 -14.22 1.99
C ILE A 133 15.32 -15.27 3.06
N ARG A 134 14.37 -16.17 3.29
CA ARG A 134 14.55 -17.28 4.27
C ARG A 134 15.67 -18.23 3.89
N ASP A 135 15.84 -18.53 2.61
CA ASP A 135 16.86 -19.42 2.12
C ASP A 135 18.28 -18.86 2.38
N PHE A 136 18.46 -17.54 2.25
CA PHE A 136 19.76 -16.89 2.41
C PHE A 136 20.01 -16.26 3.79
N SER A 137 19.01 -16.22 4.67
CA SER A 137 19.17 -15.68 6.02
C SER A 137 19.60 -16.76 7.00
N PRO A 138 20.71 -16.61 7.73
CA PRO A 138 21.01 -17.48 8.87
C PRO A 138 19.95 -17.28 9.96
N GLN A 139 19.75 -18.29 10.79
CA GLN A 139 18.72 -18.25 11.84
C GLN A 139 18.80 -16.98 12.71
N LEU A 140 20.02 -16.57 13.10
CA LEU A 140 20.28 -15.39 13.92
C LEU A 140 20.07 -14.05 13.23
N GLY A 141 19.92 -14.01 11.89
CA GLY A 141 19.71 -12.78 11.12
C GLY A 141 18.37 -12.72 10.37
N ARG A 142 17.54 -13.74 10.52
CA ARG A 142 16.32 -13.89 9.73
C ARG A 142 15.28 -12.81 10.00
N ALA A 143 15.09 -12.42 11.25
CA ALA A 143 14.15 -11.37 11.62
C ALA A 143 14.52 -10.03 10.97
N SER A 144 15.80 -9.65 11.04
CA SER A 144 16.31 -8.43 10.39
C SER A 144 16.16 -8.49 8.87
N ALA A 145 16.48 -9.61 8.23
CA ALA A 145 16.35 -9.78 6.78
C ALA A 145 14.88 -9.70 6.32
N MET A 146 13.95 -10.30 7.07
CA MET A 146 12.51 -10.15 6.83
C MET A 146 12.03 -8.73 7.10
N GLY A 147 12.57 -8.05 8.10
CA GLY A 147 12.31 -6.63 8.37
C GLY A 147 12.68 -5.74 7.18
N TYR A 148 13.85 -5.94 6.58
CA TYR A 148 14.24 -5.21 5.36
C TYR A 148 13.33 -5.51 4.17
N TRP A 149 12.87 -6.75 4.01
CA TRP A 149 11.91 -7.10 2.98
C TRP A 149 10.57 -6.39 3.17
N THR A 150 10.06 -6.30 4.41
CA THR A 150 8.79 -5.62 4.71
C THR A 150 8.84 -4.10 4.51
N MET A 151 10.02 -3.51 4.39
CA MET A 151 10.18 -2.11 3.99
C MET A 151 9.92 -1.86 2.49
N GLY A 152 9.84 -2.92 1.68
CA GLY A 152 9.61 -2.81 0.23
C GLY A 152 8.46 -1.89 -0.15
N PRO A 153 7.24 -2.06 0.40
CA PRO A 153 6.10 -1.18 0.12
C PRO A 153 6.34 0.28 0.47
N VAL A 154 6.99 0.56 1.60
CA VAL A 154 7.23 1.93 2.08
C VAL A 154 8.27 2.64 1.21
N ILE A 155 9.40 1.96 0.94
CA ILE A 155 10.44 2.51 0.07
C ILE A 155 9.94 2.59 -1.38
N GLY A 156 9.19 1.60 -1.85
CA GLY A 156 8.55 1.63 -3.17
C GLY A 156 7.63 2.84 -3.31
N SER A 157 6.78 3.12 -2.33
CA SER A 157 5.92 4.32 -2.29
C SER A 157 6.75 5.62 -2.28
N LEU A 158 7.85 5.66 -1.51
CA LEU A 158 8.74 6.82 -1.48
C LEU A 158 9.41 7.05 -2.87
N VAL A 159 9.80 5.99 -3.56
CA VAL A 159 10.33 6.08 -4.94
C VAL A 159 9.27 6.61 -5.88
N VAL A 160 8.04 6.06 -5.84
CA VAL A 160 6.90 6.54 -6.64
C VAL A 160 6.71 8.03 -6.45
N THR A 161 6.46 8.47 -5.22
CA THR A 161 6.14 9.87 -4.93
C THR A 161 7.33 10.78 -5.15
N GLY A 162 8.54 10.29 -4.91
CA GLY A 162 9.81 11.00 -5.12
C GLY A 162 10.09 11.27 -6.60
N VAL A 163 9.84 10.31 -7.48
CA VAL A 163 9.97 10.46 -8.93
C VAL A 163 8.84 11.36 -9.44
N THR A 164 7.59 10.98 -9.24
CA THR A 164 6.42 11.69 -9.79
C THR A 164 6.36 13.17 -9.34
N SER A 165 6.75 13.48 -8.11
CA SER A 165 6.77 14.88 -7.65
C SER A 165 7.78 15.78 -8.38
N ARG A 166 8.77 15.19 -9.07
CA ARG A 166 9.82 15.93 -9.79
C ARG A 166 9.63 15.92 -11.31
N THR A 167 9.07 14.87 -11.85
CA THR A 167 9.04 14.62 -13.30
C THR A 167 7.67 14.85 -13.92
N TYR A 168 6.59 14.48 -13.25
CA TYR A 168 5.23 14.60 -13.78
C TYR A 168 4.86 16.06 -14.08
N GLY A 169 4.36 16.31 -15.30
CA GLY A 169 3.91 17.63 -15.75
C GLY A 169 5.02 18.65 -16.04
N THR A 170 6.29 18.33 -15.78
CA THR A 170 7.47 19.13 -16.19
C THR A 170 8.19 18.50 -17.37
N SER A 171 8.52 17.22 -17.26
CA SER A 171 9.26 16.45 -18.27
C SER A 171 8.61 15.12 -18.62
N ALA A 172 7.54 14.73 -17.91
CA ALA A 172 6.86 13.45 -18.08
C ALA A 172 5.34 13.58 -18.05
N THR A 173 4.68 12.75 -18.85
CA THR A 173 3.24 12.49 -18.82
C THR A 173 2.93 11.35 -17.82
N TRP A 174 1.66 11.02 -17.59
CA TRP A 174 1.29 9.88 -16.76
C TRP A 174 1.77 8.54 -17.37
N GLN A 175 1.79 8.46 -18.71
CA GLN A 175 2.32 7.31 -19.42
C GLN A 175 3.81 7.13 -19.18
N ASP A 176 4.57 8.23 -19.15
CA ASP A 176 6.01 8.21 -18.92
C ASP A 176 6.36 7.80 -17.50
N GLU A 177 5.58 8.24 -16.50
CA GLU A 177 5.73 7.78 -15.11
C GLU A 177 5.59 6.26 -14.99
N ILE A 178 4.58 5.69 -15.66
CA ILE A 178 4.39 4.23 -15.70
C ILE A 178 5.56 3.55 -16.44
N ARG A 179 6.04 4.14 -17.55
CA ARG A 179 7.21 3.62 -18.28
C ARG A 179 8.47 3.65 -17.43
N TYR A 180 8.71 4.70 -16.64
CA TYR A 180 9.87 4.76 -15.75
C TYR A 180 9.87 3.60 -14.74
N ALA A 181 8.71 3.29 -14.16
CA ALA A 181 8.56 2.14 -13.28
C ALA A 181 8.81 0.82 -14.02
N GLY A 182 8.26 0.67 -15.23
CA GLY A 182 8.48 -0.51 -16.06
C GLY A 182 9.94 -0.71 -16.46
N ILE A 183 10.61 0.36 -16.92
CA ILE A 183 12.03 0.33 -17.30
C ILE A 183 12.91 -0.03 -16.10
N SER A 184 12.61 0.51 -14.90
CA SER A 184 13.34 0.13 -13.68
C SER A 184 13.25 -1.38 -13.41
N GLY A 185 12.08 -1.99 -13.65
CA GLY A 185 11.88 -3.44 -13.57
C GLY A 185 12.69 -4.21 -14.61
N LEU A 186 12.76 -3.72 -15.87
CA LEU A 186 13.57 -4.34 -16.93
C LEU A 186 15.08 -4.25 -16.63
N VAL A 187 15.54 -3.13 -16.10
CA VAL A 187 16.94 -2.97 -15.66
C VAL A 187 17.24 -3.99 -14.54
N LEU A 188 16.33 -4.07 -13.56
CA LEU A 188 16.50 -5.01 -12.45
C LEU A 188 16.37 -6.47 -12.92
N PHE A 189 15.55 -6.76 -13.94
CA PHE A 189 15.52 -8.06 -14.57
C PHE A 189 16.92 -8.49 -15.05
N VAL A 190 17.65 -7.61 -15.76
CA VAL A 190 18.99 -7.91 -16.25
C VAL A 190 19.95 -8.20 -15.08
N VAL A 191 19.91 -7.39 -14.03
CA VAL A 191 20.74 -7.59 -12.82
C VAL A 191 20.39 -8.91 -12.12
N ALA A 192 19.09 -9.20 -11.96
CA ALA A 192 18.62 -10.43 -11.33
C ALA A 192 18.87 -11.66 -12.24
N PHE A 193 18.78 -11.51 -13.56
CA PHE A 193 19.08 -12.57 -14.50
C PHE A 193 20.54 -13.05 -14.36
N VAL A 194 21.46 -12.14 -14.22
CA VAL A 194 22.90 -12.47 -14.04
C VAL A 194 23.20 -12.84 -12.59
N GLY A 195 22.66 -12.09 -11.62
CA GLY A 195 23.10 -12.11 -10.22
C GLY A 195 22.30 -12.98 -9.27
N LEU A 196 21.01 -13.27 -9.54
CA LEU A 196 20.18 -14.02 -8.59
C LEU A 196 20.34 -15.53 -8.74
N ARG A 197 20.49 -16.21 -7.60
CA ARG A 197 20.56 -17.67 -7.49
C ARG A 197 19.57 -18.15 -6.43
N GLU A 198 19.34 -19.47 -6.38
CA GLU A 198 18.55 -20.15 -5.35
C GLU A 198 19.29 -21.39 -4.84
N LEU A 199 18.94 -21.85 -3.64
CA LEU A 199 19.49 -23.09 -3.10
C LEU A 199 18.88 -24.31 -3.85
N ALA A 200 19.70 -25.32 -4.11
CA ALA A 200 19.22 -26.60 -4.63
C ALA A 200 18.17 -27.19 -3.66
N PRO A 201 17.10 -27.85 -4.16
CA PRO A 201 16.04 -28.40 -3.31
C PRO A 201 16.57 -29.24 -2.14
N ALA A 202 17.50 -30.16 -2.39
CA ALA A 202 18.07 -31.02 -1.36
C ALA A 202 18.78 -30.24 -0.23
N LEU A 203 19.54 -29.18 -0.59
CA LEU A 203 20.20 -28.31 0.39
C LEU A 203 19.17 -27.50 1.19
N ARG A 204 18.13 -27.00 0.52
CA ARG A 204 17.03 -26.28 1.16
C ARG A 204 16.29 -27.17 2.16
N ASP A 205 15.99 -28.41 1.79
CA ASP A 205 15.29 -29.37 2.66
C ASP A 205 16.09 -29.67 3.94
N GLN A 206 17.42 -29.81 3.83
CA GLN A 206 18.29 -29.99 5.00
C GLN A 206 18.19 -28.79 5.97
N ILE A 207 18.19 -27.55 5.45
CA ILE A 207 18.05 -26.34 6.28
C ILE A 207 16.65 -26.29 6.93
N MET A 208 15.62 -26.70 6.20
CA MET A 208 14.23 -26.71 6.72
C MET A 208 14.04 -27.75 7.84
N VAL A 209 14.65 -28.93 7.72
CA VAL A 209 14.65 -29.95 8.78
C VAL A 209 15.27 -29.40 10.07
N SER A 210 16.47 -28.80 10.00
CA SER A 210 17.14 -28.24 11.18
C SER A 210 16.34 -27.13 11.86
N LEU A 211 15.56 -26.34 11.11
CA LEU A 211 14.68 -25.31 11.64
C LEU A 211 13.47 -25.88 12.38
N ARG A 212 12.89 -26.96 11.82
CA ARG A 212 11.80 -27.68 12.44
C ARG A 212 12.24 -28.32 13.77
N ASP A 213 13.40 -28.96 13.76
CA ASP A 213 13.97 -29.60 14.96
C ASP A 213 14.21 -28.57 16.06
N ARG A 214 14.75 -27.40 15.72
CA ARG A 214 14.92 -26.30 16.67
C ARG A 214 13.57 -25.81 17.24
N ALA A 215 12.56 -25.60 16.39
CA ALA A 215 11.22 -25.19 16.86
C ALA A 215 10.58 -26.23 17.79
N LEU A 216 10.86 -27.52 17.55
CA LEU A 216 10.40 -28.60 18.43
C LEU A 216 11.14 -28.62 19.79
N VAL A 217 12.46 -28.32 19.80
CA VAL A 217 13.20 -28.15 21.05
C VAL A 217 12.68 -26.95 21.84
N GLU A 218 12.41 -25.83 21.19
CA GLU A 218 11.82 -24.65 21.82
C GLU A 218 10.40 -24.93 22.35
N ALA A 219 9.58 -25.69 21.61
CA ALA A 219 8.25 -26.12 22.07
C ALA A 219 8.35 -27.01 23.32
N ARG A 220 9.27 -27.98 23.35
CA ARG A 220 9.54 -28.81 24.56
C ARG A 220 9.99 -27.97 25.74
N ALA A 221 10.87 -26.98 25.51
CA ALA A 221 11.34 -26.08 26.56
C ALA A 221 10.19 -25.24 27.18
N GLN A 222 9.11 -25.01 26.40
CA GLN A 222 7.89 -24.36 26.86
C GLN A 222 6.85 -25.34 27.43
N GLY A 223 7.17 -26.66 27.51
CA GLY A 223 6.25 -27.69 28.00
C GLY A 223 5.17 -28.11 26.99
N ILE A 224 5.32 -27.79 25.72
CA ILE A 224 4.38 -28.15 24.65
C ILE A 224 4.76 -29.51 24.09
N ASP A 225 3.79 -30.43 24.00
CA ASP A 225 3.99 -31.73 23.36
C ASP A 225 4.32 -31.57 21.86
N THR A 226 5.37 -32.24 21.40
CA THR A 226 5.87 -32.17 20.03
C THR A 226 4.89 -32.72 18.99
N GLU A 227 4.10 -33.74 19.33
CA GLU A 227 3.06 -34.23 18.44
C GLU A 227 1.90 -33.22 18.31
N ALA A 228 1.49 -32.63 19.43
CA ALA A 228 0.48 -31.57 19.45
C ALA A 228 0.95 -30.32 18.69
N ALA A 229 2.23 -29.97 18.79
CA ALA A 229 2.82 -28.81 18.09
C ALA A 229 2.77 -28.94 16.55
N LEU A 230 2.74 -30.16 16.02
CA LEU A 230 2.72 -30.42 14.58
C LEU A 230 1.32 -30.62 13.99
N LYS A 231 0.33 -30.93 14.82
CA LYS A 231 -1.04 -31.24 14.38
C LYS A 231 -1.96 -30.02 14.58
N GLY A 232 -2.79 -29.72 13.58
CA GLY A 232 -3.88 -28.75 13.72
C GLY A 232 -3.43 -27.30 13.98
N GLN A 233 -2.28 -26.87 13.46
CA GLN A 233 -1.68 -25.55 13.69
C GLN A 233 -2.65 -24.38 13.43
N TRP A 234 -3.51 -24.47 12.40
CA TRP A 234 -4.54 -23.46 12.12
C TRP A 234 -5.52 -23.29 13.29
N ARG A 235 -6.02 -24.40 13.85
CA ARG A 235 -6.96 -24.34 15.00
C ARG A 235 -6.28 -23.80 16.26
N GLN A 236 -5.01 -24.08 16.45
CA GLN A 236 -4.23 -23.56 17.59
C GLN A 236 -4.02 -22.04 17.49
N MET A 237 -3.97 -21.50 16.28
CA MET A 237 -3.79 -20.06 16.02
C MET A 237 -5.11 -19.28 15.94
N LEU A 238 -6.28 -19.96 15.96
CA LEU A 238 -7.59 -19.32 16.04
C LEU A 238 -7.88 -18.83 17.48
N ARG A 239 -7.02 -17.99 18.01
CA ARG A 239 -7.10 -17.41 19.36
C ARG A 239 -7.35 -15.93 19.28
N PHE A 240 -8.02 -15.39 20.29
CA PHE A 240 -8.40 -13.99 20.32
C PHE A 240 -7.20 -13.03 20.30
N ASP A 241 -6.11 -13.37 20.99
CA ASP A 241 -4.89 -12.57 21.01
C ASP A 241 -4.14 -12.60 19.66
N VAL A 242 -4.24 -13.66 18.87
CA VAL A 242 -3.65 -13.76 17.53
C VAL A 242 -4.55 -13.10 16.49
N ILE A 243 -5.81 -13.55 16.35
CA ILE A 243 -6.73 -13.02 15.34
C ILE A 243 -7.08 -11.58 15.63
N GLY A 244 -7.41 -11.25 16.89
CA GLY A 244 -7.80 -9.90 17.27
C GLY A 244 -6.68 -8.89 17.06
N SER A 245 -5.42 -9.24 17.37
CA SER A 245 -4.28 -8.35 17.10
C SER A 245 -4.01 -8.17 15.61
N ALA A 246 -4.22 -9.23 14.79
CA ALA A 246 -4.11 -9.14 13.34
C ALA A 246 -5.21 -8.25 12.72
N VAL A 247 -6.46 -8.37 13.20
CA VAL A 247 -7.57 -7.49 12.79
C VAL A 247 -7.30 -6.06 13.25
N ALA A 248 -6.88 -5.88 14.49
CA ALA A 248 -6.61 -4.55 15.06
C ALA A 248 -5.53 -3.79 14.28
N VAL A 249 -4.42 -4.44 13.92
CA VAL A 249 -3.39 -3.79 13.10
C VAL A 249 -3.85 -3.56 11.66
N ALA A 250 -4.66 -4.46 11.08
CA ALA A 250 -5.21 -4.24 9.75
C ALA A 250 -6.11 -3.00 9.70
N LEU A 251 -6.92 -2.78 10.75
CA LEU A 251 -7.72 -1.56 10.92
C LEU A 251 -6.85 -0.33 11.23
N PHE A 252 -5.80 -0.48 12.04
CA PHE A 252 -4.82 0.58 12.29
C PHE A 252 -4.17 1.09 11.00
N LEU A 253 -3.94 0.22 10.03
CA LEU A 253 -3.31 0.53 8.75
C LEU A 253 -4.28 1.11 7.70
N LEU A 254 -5.56 1.36 8.00
CA LEU A 254 -6.51 1.90 7.01
C LEU A 254 -6.01 3.23 6.41
N LEU A 255 -5.45 4.12 7.23
CA LEU A 255 -4.89 5.39 6.74
C LEU A 255 -3.65 5.17 5.85
N TYR A 256 -2.82 4.18 6.17
CA TYR A 256 -1.68 3.78 5.32
C TYR A 256 -2.16 3.35 3.93
N TYR A 257 -3.20 2.52 3.84
CA TYR A 257 -3.74 2.09 2.55
C TYR A 257 -4.40 3.23 1.78
N ALA A 258 -5.06 4.16 2.49
CA ALA A 258 -5.57 5.38 1.89
C ALA A 258 -4.43 6.28 1.37
N ALA A 259 -3.31 6.36 2.09
CA ALA A 259 -2.13 7.11 1.66
C ALA A 259 -1.50 6.50 0.39
N VAL A 260 -1.47 5.17 0.26
CA VAL A 260 -1.01 4.49 -0.96
C VAL A 260 -1.92 4.79 -2.14
N GLY A 261 -3.23 4.60 -1.98
CA GLY A 261 -4.17 4.53 -3.11
C GLY A 261 -4.90 5.83 -3.42
N ASN A 262 -5.10 6.72 -2.43
CA ASN A 262 -6.13 7.75 -2.55
C ASN A 262 -5.70 9.16 -2.12
N PHE A 263 -4.54 9.35 -1.47
CA PHE A 263 -4.14 10.69 -1.01
C PHE A 263 -3.92 11.68 -2.15
N VAL A 264 -3.41 11.23 -3.32
CA VAL A 264 -3.24 12.10 -4.48
C VAL A 264 -4.62 12.62 -4.93
N VAL A 265 -5.61 11.74 -5.05
CA VAL A 265 -6.98 12.10 -5.41
C VAL A 265 -7.59 13.03 -4.34
N TYR A 266 -7.42 12.68 -3.05
CA TYR A 266 -7.92 13.50 -1.95
C TYR A 266 -7.40 14.93 -1.99
N PHE A 267 -6.07 15.12 -2.07
CA PHE A 267 -5.49 16.45 -2.09
C PHE A 267 -5.80 17.23 -3.37
N ALA A 268 -5.94 16.52 -4.51
CA ALA A 268 -6.33 17.15 -5.77
C ALA A 268 -7.78 17.64 -5.74
N THR A 269 -8.70 16.80 -5.26
CA THR A 269 -10.15 17.12 -5.31
C THR A 269 -10.63 17.98 -4.15
N THR A 270 -9.91 17.97 -3.00
CA THR A 270 -10.31 18.74 -1.80
C THR A 270 -9.57 20.07 -1.71
N PHE A 271 -8.25 20.09 -1.99
CA PHE A 271 -7.42 21.27 -1.85
C PHE A 271 -6.90 21.84 -3.17
N GLY A 272 -7.29 21.26 -4.30
CA GLY A 272 -6.87 21.70 -5.62
C GLY A 272 -5.35 21.54 -5.86
N TYR A 273 -4.68 20.60 -5.16
CA TYR A 273 -3.26 20.36 -5.38
C TYR A 273 -3.04 19.73 -6.75
N THR A 274 -2.00 20.15 -7.43
CA THR A 274 -1.51 19.43 -8.61
C THR A 274 -1.02 18.05 -8.20
N THR A 275 -1.03 17.11 -9.13
CA THR A 275 -0.49 15.75 -8.92
C THR A 275 0.93 15.77 -8.36
N GLN A 276 1.79 16.67 -8.87
CA GLN A 276 3.15 16.89 -8.37
C GLN A 276 3.16 17.32 -6.91
N ARG A 277 2.36 18.33 -6.55
CA ARG A 277 2.30 18.89 -5.20
C ARG A 277 1.76 17.86 -4.19
N ALA A 278 0.77 17.08 -4.59
CA ALA A 278 0.23 15.98 -3.76
C ALA A 278 1.28 14.89 -3.52
N ASN A 279 2.00 14.47 -4.57
CA ASN A 279 3.09 13.50 -4.42
C ASN A 279 4.26 14.07 -3.59
N ALA A 280 4.62 15.35 -3.77
CA ALA A 280 5.63 16.00 -2.95
C ALA A 280 5.26 16.02 -1.46
N LEU A 281 3.96 16.20 -1.14
CA LEU A 281 3.46 16.11 0.23
C LEU A 281 3.62 14.70 0.80
N LEU A 282 3.33 13.68 0.01
CA LEU A 282 3.47 12.28 0.42
C LEU A 282 4.92 11.85 0.67
N ASN A 283 5.92 12.52 0.09
CA ASN A 283 7.32 12.26 0.40
C ASN A 283 7.63 12.47 1.90
N TRP A 284 6.98 13.43 2.55
CA TRP A 284 7.11 13.65 3.99
C TRP A 284 6.59 12.46 4.79
N TYR A 285 5.44 11.89 4.38
CA TYR A 285 4.88 10.70 5.01
C TYR A 285 5.79 9.49 4.83
N TRP A 286 6.12 9.14 3.58
CA TRP A 286 6.87 7.93 3.26
C TRP A 286 8.31 7.98 3.77
N GLY A 287 8.99 9.14 3.64
CA GLY A 287 10.33 9.33 4.16
C GLY A 287 10.40 9.21 5.68
N ALA A 288 9.48 9.87 6.39
CA ALA A 288 9.38 9.79 7.83
C ALA A 288 9.05 8.36 8.30
N ASN A 289 8.14 7.67 7.62
CA ASN A 289 7.75 6.30 7.95
C ASN A 289 8.91 5.32 7.72
N ALA A 290 9.63 5.41 6.60
CA ALA A 290 10.78 4.56 6.30
C ALA A 290 11.87 4.66 7.39
N VAL A 291 12.24 5.88 7.77
CA VAL A 291 13.22 6.11 8.84
C VAL A 291 12.72 5.58 10.17
N SER A 292 11.46 5.85 10.50
CA SER A 292 10.91 5.48 11.79
C SER A 292 10.77 3.96 11.98
N LEU A 293 10.42 3.21 10.92
CA LEU A 293 10.36 1.75 10.95
C LEU A 293 11.72 1.14 11.36
N VAL A 294 12.81 1.64 10.78
CA VAL A 294 14.17 1.18 11.10
C VAL A 294 14.54 1.56 12.53
N VAL A 295 14.38 2.84 12.89
CA VAL A 295 14.74 3.36 14.21
C VAL A 295 13.95 2.66 15.31
N ALA A 296 12.62 2.52 15.13
CA ALA A 296 11.77 1.85 16.11
C ALA A 296 12.12 0.37 16.25
N GLY A 297 12.41 -0.34 15.15
CA GLY A 297 12.86 -1.72 15.18
C GLY A 297 14.16 -1.86 15.97
N LEU A 298 15.19 -1.10 15.61
CA LEU A 298 16.50 -1.14 16.28
C LEU A 298 16.41 -0.77 17.77
N LEU A 299 15.66 0.29 18.13
CA LEU A 299 15.51 0.70 19.52
C LEU A 299 14.73 -0.33 20.33
N SER A 300 13.66 -0.87 19.76
CA SER A 300 12.84 -1.90 20.38
C SER A 300 13.66 -3.19 20.63
N ASP A 301 14.48 -3.59 19.67
CA ASP A 301 15.38 -4.76 19.80
C ASP A 301 16.48 -4.51 20.84
N ARG A 302 17.13 -3.34 20.79
CA ARG A 302 18.19 -2.99 21.75
C ARG A 302 17.69 -2.94 23.20
N LEU A 303 16.48 -2.43 23.40
CA LEU A 303 15.85 -2.33 24.71
C LEU A 303 15.09 -3.61 25.10
N GLN A 304 14.89 -4.53 24.16
CA GLN A 304 14.15 -5.78 24.32
C GLN A 304 12.70 -5.59 24.81
N VAL A 305 12.07 -4.44 24.46
CA VAL A 305 10.69 -4.13 24.81
C VAL A 305 9.90 -3.76 23.56
N ARG A 306 8.63 -4.18 23.50
CA ARG A 306 7.73 -3.93 22.38
C ARG A 306 6.61 -2.94 22.75
N LYS A 307 5.95 -3.21 23.88
CA LYS A 307 4.72 -2.52 24.30
C LYS A 307 4.84 -1.00 24.44
N PRO A 308 5.91 -0.43 25.04
CA PRO A 308 6.04 1.02 25.16
C PRO A 308 6.09 1.72 23.81
N PHE A 309 6.81 1.13 22.84
CA PHE A 309 6.91 1.66 21.49
C PHE A 309 5.58 1.56 20.74
N MET A 310 4.90 0.42 20.84
CA MET A 310 3.57 0.21 20.24
C MET A 310 2.56 1.20 20.77
N LEU A 311 2.48 1.37 22.10
CA LEU A 311 1.53 2.27 22.73
C LEU A 311 1.84 3.73 22.40
N GLY A 312 3.10 4.16 22.59
CA GLY A 312 3.51 5.54 22.28
C GLY A 312 3.32 5.87 20.81
N GLY A 313 3.68 4.93 19.91
CA GLY A 313 3.44 5.07 18.47
C GLY A 313 1.96 5.14 18.13
N ALA A 314 1.12 4.27 18.70
CA ALA A 314 -0.32 4.27 18.46
C ALA A 314 -0.99 5.57 18.94
N LEU A 315 -0.69 6.03 20.16
CA LEU A 315 -1.24 7.29 20.70
C LEU A 315 -0.80 8.50 19.87
N GLY A 316 0.48 8.53 19.46
CA GLY A 316 0.96 9.57 18.55
C GLY A 316 0.26 9.55 17.20
N THR A 317 0.06 8.37 16.60
CA THR A 317 -0.67 8.21 15.33
C THR A 317 -2.12 8.69 15.48
N ILE A 318 -2.81 8.30 16.54
CA ILE A 318 -4.17 8.78 16.86
C ILE A 318 -4.19 10.31 16.94
N GLY A 319 -3.24 10.93 17.67
CA GLY A 319 -3.16 12.39 17.80
C GLY A 319 -2.96 13.10 16.46
N PHE A 320 -2.01 12.65 15.65
CA PHE A 320 -1.76 13.24 14.33
C PHE A 320 -2.88 12.94 13.34
N THR A 321 -3.51 11.75 13.38
CA THR A 321 -4.68 11.42 12.54
C THR A 321 -5.88 12.26 12.94
N LEU A 322 -6.09 12.51 14.23
CA LEU A 322 -7.13 13.44 14.70
C LEU A 322 -6.88 14.86 14.15
N ALA A 323 -5.65 15.36 14.27
CA ALA A 323 -5.28 16.66 13.70
C ALA A 323 -5.52 16.70 12.17
N PHE A 324 -5.16 15.63 11.45
CA PHE A 324 -5.43 15.49 10.02
C PHE A 324 -6.94 15.54 9.72
N THR A 325 -7.73 14.77 10.47
CA THR A 325 -9.18 14.68 10.30
C THR A 325 -9.88 16.02 10.53
N LEU A 326 -9.46 16.78 11.55
CA LEU A 326 -10.01 18.10 11.85
C LEU A 326 -9.64 19.13 10.76
N ARG A 327 -8.45 19.02 10.17
CA ARG A 327 -8.00 19.91 9.09
C ARG A 327 -8.52 19.48 7.70
N ALA A 328 -9.13 18.31 7.59
CA ALA A 328 -9.60 17.75 6.32
C ALA A 328 -10.69 18.58 5.63
N THR A 329 -11.42 19.41 6.39
CA THR A 329 -12.50 20.27 5.90
C THR A 329 -12.16 21.76 5.94
N GLU A 330 -10.91 22.13 6.32
CA GLU A 330 -10.46 23.52 6.39
C GLU A 330 -9.68 23.89 5.12
N PRO A 331 -10.28 24.68 4.18
CA PRO A 331 -9.67 25.00 2.88
C PRO A 331 -8.35 25.75 3.01
N ASP A 332 -8.20 26.55 4.06
CA ASP A 332 -7.03 27.42 4.30
C ASP A 332 -5.86 26.68 4.94
N THR A 333 -5.96 25.36 5.13
CA THR A 333 -4.87 24.58 5.70
C THR A 333 -3.64 24.59 4.77
N GLY A 334 -2.54 25.16 5.26
CA GLY A 334 -1.32 25.32 4.49
C GLY A 334 -0.61 23.99 4.20
N TYR A 335 0.16 23.96 3.10
CA TYR A 335 0.94 22.79 2.67
C TYR A 335 1.85 22.24 3.79
N TYR A 336 2.60 23.11 4.46
CA TYR A 336 3.53 22.68 5.51
C TYR A 336 2.84 22.20 6.80
N THR A 337 1.61 22.66 7.04
CA THR A 337 0.77 22.10 8.12
C THR A 337 0.45 20.64 7.82
N PHE A 338 0.00 20.34 6.60
CA PHE A 338 -0.21 18.96 6.18
C PHE A 338 1.10 18.16 6.17
N ALA A 339 2.20 18.73 5.67
CA ALA A 339 3.50 18.06 5.66
C ALA A 339 3.94 17.62 7.07
N PHE A 340 3.79 18.51 8.06
CA PHE A 340 4.08 18.21 9.47
C PHE A 340 3.16 17.11 10.01
N ILE A 341 1.87 17.19 9.75
CA ILE A 341 0.88 16.22 10.22
C ILE A 341 1.14 14.84 9.61
N VAL A 342 1.30 14.74 8.28
CA VAL A 342 1.52 13.44 7.62
C VAL A 342 2.90 12.86 7.96
N ALA A 343 3.93 13.68 8.14
CA ALA A 343 5.22 13.23 8.65
C ALA A 343 5.10 12.68 10.07
N GLY A 344 4.34 13.37 10.94
CA GLY A 344 4.03 12.92 12.29
C GLY A 344 3.31 11.57 12.30
N ILE A 345 2.30 11.38 11.42
CA ILE A 345 1.64 10.08 11.22
C ILE A 345 2.67 9.04 10.77
N GLY A 346 3.53 9.36 9.80
CA GLY A 346 4.57 8.47 9.30
C GLY A 346 5.53 8.01 10.40
N VAL A 347 6.05 8.94 11.20
CA VAL A 347 6.93 8.62 12.34
C VAL A 347 6.23 7.72 13.34
N THR A 348 5.07 8.15 13.83
CA THR A 348 4.40 7.47 14.95
C THR A 348 3.82 6.12 14.55
N SER A 349 3.31 5.97 13.32
CA SER A 349 2.84 4.68 12.82
C SER A 349 3.98 3.67 12.63
N GLY A 350 5.17 4.11 12.22
CA GLY A 350 6.35 3.25 12.16
C GLY A 350 6.79 2.77 13.55
N PHE A 351 6.72 3.64 14.57
CA PHE A 351 6.97 3.27 15.97
C PHE A 351 5.94 2.29 16.54
N ALA A 352 4.70 2.31 16.04
CA ALA A 352 3.68 1.32 16.41
C ALA A 352 3.88 0.00 15.66
N TYR A 353 4.05 0.05 14.33
CA TYR A 353 3.98 -1.11 13.47
C TYR A 353 5.20 -2.02 13.53
N SER A 354 6.42 -1.47 13.54
CA SER A 354 7.65 -2.29 13.54
C SER A 354 7.76 -3.17 14.81
N PRO A 355 7.59 -2.63 16.04
CA PRO A 355 7.55 -3.46 17.25
C PRO A 355 6.32 -4.37 17.32
N TRP A 356 5.19 -3.98 16.69
CA TRP A 356 4.02 -4.84 16.62
C TRP A 356 4.32 -6.13 15.86
N MET A 357 4.98 -6.06 14.73
CA MET A 357 5.32 -7.24 13.93
C MET A 357 6.16 -8.25 14.75
N ALA A 358 7.13 -7.77 15.52
CA ALA A 358 7.92 -8.61 16.43
C ALA A 358 7.05 -9.17 17.57
N SER A 359 6.25 -8.34 18.21
CA SER A 359 5.33 -8.77 19.29
C SER A 359 4.28 -9.77 18.80
N PHE A 360 3.83 -9.64 17.55
CA PHE A 360 2.88 -10.58 16.94
C PHE A 360 3.52 -11.96 16.76
N THR A 361 4.74 -12.04 16.23
CA THR A 361 5.46 -13.32 16.11
C THR A 361 5.74 -13.93 17.48
N GLU A 362 6.19 -13.15 18.46
CA GLU A 362 6.37 -13.57 19.85
C GLU A 362 5.05 -14.07 20.48
N THR A 363 3.90 -13.47 20.14
CA THR A 363 2.57 -13.92 20.61
C THR A 363 2.20 -15.27 20.03
N VAL A 364 2.45 -15.48 18.74
CA VAL A 364 2.24 -16.77 18.07
C VAL A 364 3.15 -17.85 18.66
N GLU A 365 4.43 -17.55 18.81
CA GLU A 365 5.45 -18.46 19.33
C GLU A 365 5.18 -18.87 20.79
N ARG A 366 4.60 -17.99 21.59
CA ARG A 366 4.16 -18.32 22.95
C ARG A 366 3.13 -19.46 22.97
N HIS A 367 2.30 -19.58 21.94
CA HIS A 367 1.32 -20.65 21.81
C HIS A 367 1.89 -21.89 21.14
N ASN A 368 2.68 -21.68 20.08
CA ASN A 368 3.36 -22.76 19.39
C ASN A 368 4.49 -22.20 18.48
N PRO A 369 5.79 -22.38 18.84
CA PRO A 369 6.90 -21.95 18.03
C PRO A 369 6.92 -22.55 16.62
N ALA A 370 6.39 -23.77 16.44
CA ALA A 370 6.30 -24.42 15.14
C ALA A 370 5.21 -23.82 14.21
N ALA A 371 4.29 -23.02 14.75
CA ALA A 371 3.16 -22.45 14.01
C ALA A 371 3.37 -20.97 13.58
N THR A 372 4.58 -20.41 13.71
CA THR A 372 4.88 -19.00 13.37
C THR A 372 4.48 -18.65 11.94
N ALA A 373 4.78 -19.54 10.98
CA ALA A 373 4.39 -19.34 9.58
C ALA A 373 2.85 -19.32 9.40
N THR A 374 2.12 -20.15 10.14
CA THR A 374 0.66 -20.20 10.13
C THR A 374 0.07 -18.90 10.69
N GLY A 375 0.62 -18.39 11.81
CA GLY A 375 0.21 -17.11 12.38
C GLY A 375 0.41 -15.94 11.40
N LEU A 376 1.56 -15.86 10.74
CA LEU A 376 1.84 -14.86 9.72
C LEU A 376 0.93 -14.98 8.49
N ALA A 377 0.56 -16.21 8.10
CA ALA A 377 -0.40 -16.45 7.02
C ALA A 377 -1.79 -15.92 7.39
N ILE A 378 -2.27 -16.15 8.61
CA ILE A 378 -3.54 -15.62 9.13
C ILE A 378 -3.54 -14.10 9.08
N TRP A 379 -2.48 -13.45 9.59
CA TRP A 379 -2.33 -12.01 9.50
C TRP A 379 -2.36 -11.51 8.04
N GLY A 380 -1.60 -12.13 7.16
CA GLY A 380 -1.57 -11.76 5.75
C GLY A 380 -2.95 -11.87 5.06
N TRP A 381 -3.75 -12.86 5.42
CA TRP A 381 -5.13 -13.02 4.96
C TRP A 381 -6.04 -11.90 5.47
N ILE A 382 -5.99 -11.64 6.77
CA ILE A 382 -6.80 -10.58 7.41
C ILE A 382 -6.50 -9.23 6.80
N VAL A 383 -5.22 -8.90 6.61
CA VAL A 383 -4.80 -7.65 5.96
C VAL A 383 -5.38 -7.54 4.55
N ARG A 384 -5.28 -8.58 3.72
CA ARG A 384 -5.80 -8.56 2.35
C ARG A 384 -7.31 -8.37 2.30
N ILE A 385 -8.05 -9.06 3.16
CA ILE A 385 -9.49 -8.88 3.28
C ILE A 385 -9.83 -7.45 3.70
N THR A 386 -9.14 -6.91 4.70
CA THR A 386 -9.37 -5.54 5.18
C THR A 386 -9.08 -4.51 4.08
N VAL A 387 -7.98 -4.68 3.32
CA VAL A 387 -7.64 -3.81 2.19
C VAL A 387 -8.71 -3.89 1.10
N ALA A 388 -9.13 -5.09 0.72
CA ALA A 388 -10.16 -5.28 -0.31
C ALA A 388 -11.50 -4.66 0.11
N LEU A 389 -11.92 -4.89 1.36
CA LEU A 389 -13.15 -4.30 1.90
C LEU A 389 -13.05 -2.77 1.98
N SER A 390 -11.93 -2.23 2.50
CA SER A 390 -11.74 -0.78 2.59
C SER A 390 -11.77 -0.13 1.21
N ALA A 391 -11.12 -0.72 0.21
CA ALA A 391 -11.14 -0.25 -1.16
C ALA A 391 -12.54 -0.35 -1.78
N ALA A 392 -13.30 -1.41 -1.52
CA ALA A 392 -14.65 -1.58 -2.03
C ALA A 392 -15.66 -0.57 -1.43
N PHE A 393 -15.52 -0.25 -0.14
CA PHE A 393 -16.43 0.67 0.55
C PHE A 393 -16.07 2.15 0.37
N LEU A 394 -14.81 2.49 0.13
CA LEU A 394 -14.38 3.89 -0.01
C LEU A 394 -15.18 4.68 -1.05
N PRO A 395 -15.38 4.21 -2.30
CA PRO A 395 -16.11 4.97 -3.31
C PRO A 395 -17.59 5.14 -2.99
N LEU A 396 -18.15 4.27 -2.14
CA LEU A 396 -19.55 4.40 -1.69
C LEU A 396 -19.71 5.55 -0.70
N VAL A 397 -18.68 5.81 0.11
CA VAL A 397 -18.63 6.93 1.06
C VAL A 397 -18.23 8.22 0.33
N VAL A 398 -17.20 8.15 -0.53
CA VAL A 398 -16.60 9.29 -1.23
C VAL A 398 -17.02 9.27 -2.70
N ASN A 399 -18.32 9.41 -2.95
CA ASN A 399 -18.92 9.40 -4.29
C ASN A 399 -18.80 10.74 -5.04
N THR A 400 -18.31 11.77 -4.37
CA THR A 400 -18.15 13.14 -4.90
C THR A 400 -16.94 13.30 -5.84
N VAL A 401 -15.99 12.36 -5.82
CA VAL A 401 -14.75 12.46 -6.60
C VAL A 401 -14.99 12.39 -8.11
N THR A 402 -15.92 11.53 -8.56
CA THR A 402 -16.17 11.32 -10.00
C THR A 402 -16.55 12.61 -10.72
N PRO A 403 -17.60 13.36 -10.33
CA PRO A 403 -17.95 14.61 -11.01
C PRO A 403 -16.82 15.64 -10.99
N ILE A 404 -16.05 15.70 -9.89
CA ILE A 404 -14.94 16.66 -9.76
C ILE A 404 -13.79 16.33 -10.73
N VAL A 405 -13.44 15.06 -10.87
CA VAL A 405 -12.33 14.65 -11.74
C VAL A 405 -12.73 14.65 -13.20
N GLU A 406 -13.94 14.22 -13.54
CA GLU A 406 -14.42 14.11 -14.91
C GLU A 406 -14.76 15.48 -15.51
N HIS A 407 -15.49 16.32 -14.78
CA HIS A 407 -16.02 17.60 -15.32
C HIS A 407 -15.45 18.83 -14.64
N GLY A 408 -14.73 18.70 -13.51
CA GLY A 408 -14.27 19.85 -12.72
C GLY A 408 -13.33 20.79 -13.46
N ALA A 409 -12.42 20.26 -14.29
CA ALA A 409 -11.51 21.04 -15.09
C ALA A 409 -12.25 21.85 -16.18
N GLU A 410 -13.18 21.20 -16.89
CA GLU A 410 -13.99 21.81 -17.95
C GLU A 410 -14.92 22.89 -17.38
N VAL A 411 -15.60 22.59 -16.28
CA VAL A 411 -16.47 23.54 -15.56
C VAL A 411 -15.68 24.75 -15.07
N LYS A 412 -14.50 24.55 -14.52
CA LYS A 412 -13.61 25.64 -14.08
C LYS A 412 -13.16 26.50 -15.27
N GLN A 413 -12.73 25.88 -16.35
CA GLN A 413 -12.32 26.59 -17.56
C GLN A 413 -13.48 27.36 -18.18
N ALA A 414 -14.65 26.71 -18.32
CA ALA A 414 -15.86 27.33 -18.82
C ALA A 414 -16.31 28.52 -17.96
N SER A 415 -16.23 28.41 -16.62
CA SER A 415 -16.59 29.51 -15.72
C SER A 415 -15.67 30.71 -15.83
N VAL A 416 -14.37 30.50 -16.10
CA VAL A 416 -13.41 31.60 -16.34
C VAL A 416 -13.65 32.24 -17.71
N GLN A 417 -13.84 31.44 -18.77
CA GLN A 417 -14.05 31.92 -20.13
C GLN A 417 -15.39 32.61 -20.31
N ALA A 418 -16.42 32.17 -19.58
CA ALA A 418 -17.75 32.75 -19.62
C ALA A 418 -18.01 33.80 -18.51
N ALA A 419 -16.99 34.29 -17.81
CA ALA A 419 -17.16 35.17 -16.65
C ALA A 419 -18.02 36.42 -16.96
N ASP A 420 -17.73 37.11 -18.07
CA ASP A 420 -18.48 38.27 -18.51
C ASP A 420 -19.93 37.91 -18.90
N ALA A 421 -20.11 36.82 -19.64
CA ALA A 421 -21.42 36.31 -20.01
C ALA A 421 -22.26 35.91 -18.78
N LEU A 422 -21.64 35.30 -17.76
CA LEU A 422 -22.29 34.98 -16.49
C LEU A 422 -22.69 36.24 -15.71
N ALA A 423 -21.86 37.28 -15.74
CA ALA A 423 -22.21 38.58 -15.13
C ALA A 423 -23.42 39.20 -15.81
N ILE A 424 -23.44 39.21 -17.15
CA ILE A 424 -24.57 39.72 -17.95
C ILE A 424 -25.86 38.92 -17.69
N THR A 425 -25.77 37.58 -17.71
CA THR A 425 -26.96 36.71 -17.45
C THR A 425 -27.50 36.89 -16.04
N ARG A 426 -26.65 37.11 -15.04
CA ARG A 426 -27.06 37.41 -13.65
C ARG A 426 -27.67 38.79 -13.51
N ALA A 427 -27.24 39.77 -14.30
CA ALA A 427 -27.82 41.12 -14.29
C ALA A 427 -29.23 41.16 -14.91
N HIS A 428 -29.52 40.27 -15.88
CA HIS A 428 -30.78 40.22 -16.62
C HIS A 428 -31.50 38.85 -16.53
N PRO A 429 -31.75 38.30 -15.34
CA PRO A 429 -32.19 36.91 -15.16
C PRO A 429 -33.56 36.61 -15.83
N LYS A 430 -34.46 37.57 -15.85
CA LYS A 430 -35.79 37.38 -16.47
C LYS A 430 -35.71 37.22 -17.99
N VAL A 431 -34.91 38.05 -18.65
CA VAL A 431 -34.72 38.00 -20.09
C VAL A 431 -34.09 36.68 -20.53
N PHE A 432 -33.04 36.25 -19.84
CA PHE A 432 -32.38 35.00 -20.17
C PHE A 432 -33.17 33.74 -19.79
N ALA A 433 -34.01 33.81 -18.75
CA ALA A 433 -34.95 32.73 -18.43
C ALA A 433 -36.05 32.58 -19.50
N GLU A 434 -36.48 33.67 -20.13
CA GLU A 434 -37.44 33.63 -21.24
C GLU A 434 -36.77 33.16 -22.54
N LEU A 435 -35.59 33.68 -22.87
CA LEU A 435 -34.81 33.24 -24.04
C LEU A 435 -34.49 31.75 -23.97
N GLY A 436 -34.11 31.23 -22.80
CA GLY A 436 -33.77 29.82 -22.59
C GLY A 436 -34.95 28.82 -22.74
N ARG A 437 -36.18 29.29 -22.96
CA ARG A 437 -37.35 28.43 -23.28
C ARG A 437 -37.44 28.05 -24.76
N TYR A 438 -36.66 28.71 -25.61
CA TYR A 438 -36.68 28.54 -27.05
C TYR A 438 -35.34 28.01 -27.54
N ALA A 439 -35.35 27.19 -28.59
CA ALA A 439 -34.11 26.90 -29.29
C ALA A 439 -33.59 28.19 -29.98
N PRO A 440 -32.27 28.32 -30.21
CA PRO A 440 -31.67 29.56 -30.77
C PRO A 440 -32.35 30.08 -32.03
N ASP A 441 -32.84 29.16 -32.88
CA ASP A 441 -33.46 29.46 -34.18
C ASP A 441 -34.99 29.69 -34.04
N GLU A 442 -35.60 29.42 -32.89
CA GLU A 442 -37.05 29.50 -32.63
C GLU A 442 -37.44 30.71 -31.76
N VAL A 443 -36.47 31.56 -31.39
CA VAL A 443 -36.74 32.72 -30.53
C VAL A 443 -37.65 33.71 -31.23
N PRO A 444 -38.83 34.07 -30.65
CA PRO A 444 -39.74 35.01 -31.25
C PRO A 444 -39.09 36.36 -31.50
N PRO A 445 -39.30 37.00 -32.69
CA PRO A 445 -38.67 38.30 -33.02
C PRO A 445 -39.00 39.42 -32.05
N ALA A 446 -40.18 39.37 -31.40
CA ALA A 446 -40.60 40.32 -30.38
C ALA A 446 -39.73 40.19 -29.11
N LEU A 447 -39.44 38.97 -28.67
CA LEU A 447 -38.60 38.68 -27.51
C LEU A 447 -37.12 39.06 -27.78
N LEU A 448 -36.64 38.81 -28.99
CA LEU A 448 -35.27 39.22 -29.38
C LEU A 448 -35.12 40.75 -29.38
N LYS A 449 -36.12 41.49 -29.88
CA LYS A 449 -36.13 42.96 -29.83
C LYS A 449 -36.20 43.48 -28.39
N GLN A 450 -36.91 42.82 -27.50
CA GLN A 450 -36.96 43.16 -26.08
C GLN A 450 -35.59 42.90 -25.44
N ALA A 451 -34.99 41.73 -25.68
CA ALA A 451 -33.66 41.38 -25.17
C ALA A 451 -32.57 42.39 -25.60
N VAL A 452 -32.59 42.84 -26.89
CA VAL A 452 -31.67 43.88 -27.40
C VAL A 452 -31.87 45.23 -26.70
N ARG A 453 -33.13 45.57 -26.34
CA ARG A 453 -33.42 46.82 -25.60
C ARG A 453 -33.01 46.79 -24.14
N GLU A 454 -33.19 45.65 -23.47
CA GLU A 454 -32.92 45.52 -22.03
C GLU A 454 -31.47 45.15 -21.71
N VAL A 455 -30.85 44.33 -22.54
CA VAL A 455 -29.47 43.80 -22.32
C VAL A 455 -28.44 44.56 -23.15
N GLY A 456 -28.82 44.99 -24.36
CA GLY A 456 -27.89 45.58 -25.32
C GLY A 456 -27.35 44.58 -26.36
N ALA A 457 -27.10 45.02 -27.57
CA ALA A 457 -26.66 44.16 -28.67
C ALA A 457 -25.24 43.60 -28.44
N GLN A 458 -24.35 44.37 -27.81
CA GLN A 458 -22.98 43.96 -27.52
C GLN A 458 -22.95 42.87 -26.43
N ASP A 459 -23.72 43.03 -25.38
CA ASP A 459 -23.81 42.08 -24.27
C ASP A 459 -24.44 40.76 -24.70
N LEU A 460 -25.48 40.81 -25.53
CA LEU A 460 -26.06 39.62 -26.15
C LEU A 460 -25.08 38.89 -27.05
N ALA A 461 -24.27 39.60 -27.82
CA ALA A 461 -23.20 39.01 -28.64
C ALA A 461 -22.13 38.31 -27.75
N THR A 462 -21.78 38.92 -26.61
CA THR A 462 -20.87 38.32 -25.61
C THR A 462 -21.42 37.03 -25.07
N VAL A 463 -22.72 36.99 -24.68
CA VAL A 463 -23.37 35.77 -24.20
C VAL A 463 -23.46 34.70 -25.29
N GLN A 464 -23.80 35.10 -26.53
CA GLN A 464 -23.84 34.17 -27.66
C GLN A 464 -22.48 33.56 -27.99
N LYS A 465 -21.41 34.33 -27.92
CA LYS A 465 -20.04 33.84 -28.11
C LYS A 465 -19.65 32.83 -27.01
N ALA A 466 -20.13 33.01 -25.80
CA ALA A 466 -19.88 32.13 -24.67
C ALA A 466 -20.89 30.95 -24.57
N ALA A 467 -21.76 30.75 -25.56
CA ALA A 467 -22.80 29.72 -25.53
C ALA A 467 -22.25 28.31 -25.28
N PRO A 468 -21.12 27.85 -25.88
CA PRO A 468 -20.58 26.53 -25.59
C PRO A 468 -20.13 26.36 -24.11
N GLN A 469 -19.56 27.42 -23.55
CA GLN A 469 -19.11 27.41 -22.14
C GLN A 469 -20.33 27.43 -21.18
N LEU A 470 -21.34 28.19 -21.50
CA LEU A 470 -22.60 28.25 -20.74
C LEU A 470 -23.34 26.90 -20.78
N GLU A 471 -23.26 26.16 -21.88
CA GLU A 471 -23.80 24.80 -21.98
C GLU A 471 -23.12 23.83 -21.05
N ILE A 472 -21.77 23.80 -21.02
CA ILE A 472 -20.98 23.01 -20.07
C ILE A 472 -21.38 23.32 -18.62
N LEU A 473 -21.54 24.63 -18.32
CA LEU A 473 -21.91 25.06 -16.98
C LEU A 473 -23.35 24.68 -16.63
N ARG A 474 -24.27 24.68 -17.62
CA ARG A 474 -25.66 24.23 -17.44
C ARG A 474 -25.74 22.73 -17.18
N GLU A 475 -24.97 21.94 -17.90
CA GLU A 475 -25.01 20.48 -17.84
C GLU A 475 -24.30 19.95 -16.58
N HIS A 476 -23.11 20.44 -16.29
CA HIS A 476 -22.24 19.87 -15.24
C HIS A 476 -21.99 20.82 -14.06
N GLY A 477 -22.26 22.12 -14.22
CA GLY A 477 -21.86 23.12 -13.20
C GLY A 477 -22.49 22.89 -11.83
N ALA A 478 -23.79 22.60 -11.77
CA ALA A 478 -24.50 22.38 -10.51
C ALA A 478 -24.01 21.08 -9.80
N GLU A 479 -23.76 20.02 -10.55
CA GLU A 479 -23.27 18.75 -10.04
C GLU A 479 -21.85 18.89 -9.49
N VAL A 480 -20.93 19.51 -10.25
CA VAL A 480 -19.56 19.75 -9.82
C VAL A 480 -19.49 20.66 -8.60
N GLN A 481 -20.32 21.72 -8.57
CA GLN A 481 -20.38 22.63 -7.43
C GLN A 481 -20.84 21.92 -6.15
N LYS A 482 -21.90 21.14 -6.23
CA LYS A 482 -22.41 20.34 -5.11
C LYS A 482 -21.37 19.31 -4.68
N ALA A 483 -20.80 18.55 -5.61
CA ALA A 483 -19.77 17.58 -5.33
C ALA A 483 -18.55 18.21 -4.65
N SER A 484 -18.09 19.38 -5.13
CA SER A 484 -16.97 20.11 -4.54
C SER A 484 -17.24 20.59 -3.11
N ALA A 485 -18.49 21.03 -2.84
CA ALA A 485 -18.90 21.47 -1.50
C ALA A 485 -18.98 20.31 -0.51
N ASP A 486 -19.50 19.16 -0.94
CA ASP A 486 -19.69 17.98 -0.09
C ASP A 486 -18.41 17.15 0.09
N ASN A 487 -17.44 17.25 -0.85
CA ASN A 487 -16.26 16.40 -0.93
C ASN A 487 -15.40 16.37 0.35
N PRO A 488 -15.06 17.51 0.98
CA PRO A 488 -14.25 17.50 2.20
C PRO A 488 -14.91 16.71 3.33
N GLY A 489 -16.22 16.86 3.51
CA GLY A 489 -17.01 16.14 4.51
C GLY A 489 -17.07 14.64 4.24
N LYS A 490 -17.18 14.23 2.96
CA LYS A 490 -17.15 12.81 2.58
C LYS A 490 -15.82 12.15 2.89
N TRP A 491 -14.71 12.79 2.57
CA TRP A 491 -13.39 12.31 2.95
C TRP A 491 -13.18 12.30 4.46
N GLN A 492 -13.69 13.31 5.19
CA GLN A 492 -13.57 13.38 6.65
C GLN A 492 -14.23 12.17 7.34
N ILE A 493 -15.36 11.66 6.82
CA ILE A 493 -15.98 10.42 7.31
C ILE A 493 -14.99 9.26 7.24
N TRP A 494 -14.27 9.14 6.12
CA TRP A 494 -13.27 8.08 5.96
C TRP A 494 -12.08 8.21 6.92
N TRP A 495 -11.69 9.45 7.23
CA TRP A 495 -10.64 9.70 8.22
C TRP A 495 -11.08 9.36 9.64
N TRP A 496 -12.35 9.60 9.99
CA TRP A 496 -12.93 9.14 11.25
C TRP A 496 -12.95 7.61 11.37
N VAL A 497 -13.27 6.88 10.30
CA VAL A 497 -13.20 5.41 10.26
C VAL A 497 -11.75 4.94 10.49
N SER A 498 -10.79 5.59 9.85
CA SER A 498 -9.36 5.29 10.04
C SER A 498 -8.90 5.54 11.48
N LEU A 499 -9.33 6.64 12.08
CA LEU A 499 -9.06 6.98 13.47
C LEU A 499 -9.66 5.95 14.43
N ALA A 500 -10.91 5.53 14.20
CA ALA A 500 -11.55 4.50 15.00
C ALA A 500 -10.78 3.17 14.95
N GLY A 501 -10.28 2.78 13.76
CA GLY A 501 -9.40 1.62 13.59
C GLY A 501 -8.12 1.71 14.43
N GLN A 502 -7.51 2.90 14.49
CA GLN A 502 -6.32 3.15 15.31
C GLN A 502 -6.61 3.07 16.81
N VAL A 503 -7.76 3.58 17.25
CA VAL A 503 -8.20 3.48 18.65
C VAL A 503 -8.46 2.03 19.05
N LEU A 504 -9.09 1.24 18.17
CA LEU A 504 -9.33 -0.18 18.38
C LEU A 504 -8.04 -1.02 18.51
N PHE A 505 -6.94 -0.55 17.97
CA PHE A 505 -5.63 -1.21 18.09
C PHE A 505 -5.07 -1.14 19.52
N VAL A 506 -5.33 -0.07 20.27
CA VAL A 506 -4.70 0.19 21.57
C VAL A 506 -4.93 -0.94 22.60
N PRO A 507 -6.15 -1.47 22.81
CA PRO A 507 -6.37 -2.58 23.74
C PRO A 507 -5.53 -3.82 23.45
N PHE A 508 -5.27 -4.12 22.16
CA PHE A 508 -4.51 -5.31 21.77
C PHE A 508 -3.03 -5.21 22.12
N VAL A 509 -2.47 -4.00 22.29
CA VAL A 509 -1.10 -3.82 22.80
C VAL A 509 -0.93 -4.48 24.17
N PHE A 510 -1.96 -4.47 25.00
CA PHE A 510 -1.92 -5.07 26.34
C PHE A 510 -2.06 -6.60 26.30
N LEU A 511 -2.79 -7.14 25.33
CA LEU A 511 -3.04 -8.58 25.18
C LEU A 511 -1.86 -9.34 24.56
N MET A 512 -1.09 -8.69 23.69
CA MET A 512 0.02 -9.30 22.98
C MET A 512 1.20 -9.61 23.90
N SER A 513 2.11 -10.48 23.44
CA SER A 513 3.38 -10.77 24.10
C SER A 513 4.30 -9.53 24.13
N GLY A 514 5.28 -9.55 25.01
CA GLY A 514 6.24 -8.48 25.19
C GLY A 514 6.15 -7.81 26.55
N ARG A 515 7.28 -7.27 26.98
CA ARG A 515 7.44 -6.63 28.29
C ARG A 515 7.40 -5.11 28.18
N TRP A 516 7.02 -4.47 29.29
CA TRP A 516 7.00 -3.01 29.44
C TRP A 516 8.36 -2.46 29.84
N ARG A 517 9.14 -3.23 30.62
CA ARG A 517 10.41 -2.81 31.20
C ARG A 517 11.57 -3.66 30.67
N PRO A 518 12.72 -3.07 30.30
CA PRO A 518 13.88 -3.81 29.80
C PRO A 518 14.45 -4.82 30.80
N ARG A 519 14.31 -4.55 32.10
CA ARG A 519 14.78 -5.48 33.16
C ARG A 519 14.03 -6.79 33.15
N ASP A 520 12.72 -6.74 33.03
CA ASP A 520 11.85 -7.92 33.00
C ASP A 520 12.10 -8.74 31.73
N ALA A 521 12.25 -8.04 30.58
CA ALA A 521 12.56 -8.68 29.31
C ALA A 521 13.90 -9.46 29.34
N ARG A 522 14.95 -8.87 29.94
CA ARG A 522 16.25 -9.54 30.07
C ARG A 522 16.21 -10.73 31.02
N ARG A 523 15.40 -10.66 32.08
CA ARG A 523 15.22 -11.80 32.98
C ARG A 523 14.56 -12.96 32.26
N ASP A 524 13.45 -12.72 31.59
CA ASP A 524 12.71 -13.73 30.87
C ASP A 524 13.54 -14.39 29.75
N LEU A 525 14.37 -13.59 29.05
CA LEU A 525 15.28 -14.11 28.03
C LEU A 525 16.29 -15.09 28.63
N ARG A 526 16.90 -14.77 29.76
CA ARG A 526 17.84 -15.66 30.45
C ARG A 526 17.17 -16.96 30.90
N GLU A 527 15.99 -16.86 31.52
CA GLU A 527 15.20 -18.03 31.94
C GLU A 527 14.86 -18.94 30.76
N HIS A 528 14.51 -18.36 29.60
CA HIS A 528 14.24 -19.10 28.37
C HIS A 528 15.51 -19.77 27.81
N GLU A 529 16.63 -19.04 27.72
CA GLU A 529 17.92 -19.58 27.28
C GLU A 529 18.39 -20.75 28.16
N GLU A 530 18.22 -20.64 29.48
CA GLU A 530 18.55 -21.72 30.42
C GLU A 530 17.63 -22.93 30.26
N ALA A 531 16.33 -22.71 29.98
CA ALA A 531 15.38 -23.79 29.72
C ALA A 531 15.73 -24.54 28.42
N VAL A 532 16.05 -23.82 27.34
CA VAL A 532 16.48 -24.42 26.07
C VAL A 532 17.80 -25.18 26.25
N ALA A 533 18.77 -24.60 26.97
CA ALA A 533 20.06 -25.27 27.24
C ALA A 533 19.87 -26.57 28.02
N ARG A 534 18.96 -26.60 29.01
CA ARG A 534 18.63 -27.84 29.76
C ARG A 534 18.02 -28.90 28.84
N GLN A 535 17.12 -28.55 27.93
CA GLN A 535 16.54 -29.49 26.97
C GLN A 535 17.59 -30.08 26.02
N VAL A 536 18.46 -29.23 25.46
CA VAL A 536 19.57 -29.69 24.59
C VAL A 536 20.55 -30.61 25.34
N ALA A 537 20.88 -30.27 26.58
CA ALA A 537 21.76 -31.13 27.42
C ALA A 537 21.07 -32.49 27.75
N GLY A 538 19.77 -32.49 27.98
CA GLY A 538 18.97 -33.72 28.18
C GLY A 538 18.97 -34.62 26.96
N MET A 539 18.76 -34.07 25.77
CA MET A 539 18.79 -34.80 24.50
C MET A 539 20.17 -35.42 24.23
N ARG A 540 21.25 -34.66 24.43
CA ARG A 540 22.65 -35.18 24.27
C ARG A 540 22.98 -36.33 25.23
N ARG A 541 22.45 -36.31 26.45
CA ARG A 541 22.61 -37.42 27.42
C ARG A 541 21.84 -38.65 26.99
N ALA A 542 20.61 -38.50 26.48
CA ALA A 542 19.80 -39.62 25.96
C ALA A 542 20.51 -40.29 24.77
N ASP A 543 20.97 -39.48 23.78
CA ASP A 543 21.73 -39.99 22.62
C ASP A 543 23.03 -40.74 23.05
N SER A 544 23.72 -40.24 24.09
CA SER A 544 24.94 -40.90 24.59
C SER A 544 24.66 -42.19 25.36
N GLN A 545 23.45 -42.37 25.89
CA GLN A 545 23.05 -43.61 26.56
C GLN A 545 22.53 -44.67 25.56
N GLU A 546 21.85 -44.26 24.48
CA GLU A 546 21.42 -45.17 23.40
C GLU A 546 22.58 -45.62 22.49
N GLY A 547 23.66 -44.84 22.41
CA GLY A 547 24.85 -45.16 21.61
C GLY A 547 25.95 -45.97 22.37
N ALA A 548 25.75 -46.37 23.63
CA ALA A 548 26.65 -47.26 24.34
C ALA A 548 26.43 -48.71 23.87
N PRO A 549 27.44 -49.41 23.31
CA PRO A 549 27.27 -50.79 22.90
C PRO A 549 27.04 -51.65 24.13
N ALA A 550 26.00 -52.53 24.04
CA ALA A 550 25.65 -53.56 25.02
C ALA A 550 26.71 -54.68 25.03
#